data_559759d1df95f8910ade049e77006427
#
_entry.id   559759d1df95f8910ade049e77006427
#
_cell.length_a   1.000
_cell.length_b   1.000
_cell.length_c   1.000
_cell.angle_alpha   90.00
_cell.angle_beta   90.00
_cell.angle_gamma   90.00
#
_symmetry.space_group_name_H-M   'P 1'
#
loop_
_entity.id
_entity.type
_entity.pdbx_description
1 polymer ?
#
loop_
_entity_poly.entity_id
_entity_poly.type
_entity_poly.pdbx_seq_one_letter_code
_entity_poly.pdbx_strand_id
1 'polypeptide(L)'
;MNYNLHVLYQGSSGSGKTHTIKQISLLIPPEDVIYLTRVTESSLYNYKNGEFMYKLVVFEDMDGLKEEALMAVREMISNKKLSSSTSIKDKKGNADGKIKEVEVSFASLSATTKGELYEDNMSRIIVLSVDESKEQTKRIIEYKNKVYQGEINKQEQEQTRLFLRECIKLLQVYEVINPYANLVELPDNVHKPTRMHDIVMGVINQIVLLNQYQRNKTPQGQLIAEKEDVINGLLLMKDSIILKMDELEGKIRLFYEALKKFVEDKAKKADKKREEIKFTRFDIKDCFLLSKTQINAYLQQLSSAEYLLKIGHSNKGYSYKIAHWDNFKTLSEEQLQKMLDKLK
;
A
#
# COMPACT_ATOMS: atom_id res chain seq x y z
N MET A 1 -6.19 21.67 -2.51
CA MET A 1 -5.01 20.90 -2.11
C MET A 1 -4.87 19.70 -3.05
N ASN A 2 -3.76 19.59 -3.78
CA ASN A 2 -3.52 18.42 -4.64
C ASN A 2 -2.95 17.29 -3.77
N TYR A 3 -3.75 16.27 -3.50
CA TYR A 3 -3.28 15.06 -2.82
C TYR A 3 -2.77 14.07 -3.87
N ASN A 4 -1.47 13.87 -3.88
CA ASN A 4 -0.87 12.81 -4.68
C ASN A 4 -0.99 11.50 -3.92
N LEU A 5 -1.38 10.44 -4.61
CA LEU A 5 -1.47 9.11 -4.03
C LEU A 5 -0.21 8.30 -4.32
N HIS A 6 0.32 7.68 -3.28
CA HIS A 6 1.48 6.81 -3.38
C HIS A 6 1.11 5.42 -2.90
N VAL A 7 1.38 4.41 -3.70
CA VAL A 7 1.00 3.01 -3.42
C VAL A 7 2.23 2.13 -3.38
N LEU A 8 2.31 1.29 -2.36
CA LEU A 8 3.36 0.30 -2.18
C LEU A 8 2.74 -1.10 -2.16
N TYR A 9 3.12 -1.92 -3.11
CA TYR A 9 2.77 -3.34 -3.13
C TYR A 9 3.76 -4.15 -2.31
N GLN A 10 3.25 -4.79 -1.26
CA GLN A 10 4.02 -5.65 -0.37
C GLN A 10 3.68 -7.12 -0.62
N GLY A 11 4.70 -7.98 -0.75
CA GLY A 11 4.50 -9.41 -0.99
C GLY A 11 5.83 -10.16 -1.09
N SER A 12 5.79 -11.49 -1.08
CA SER A 12 6.99 -12.32 -1.27
C SER A 12 7.58 -12.16 -2.68
N SER A 13 8.81 -12.62 -2.87
CA SER A 13 9.39 -12.66 -4.22
C SER A 13 8.55 -13.57 -5.12
N GLY A 14 8.27 -13.14 -6.35
CA GLY A 14 7.44 -13.90 -7.29
C GLY A 14 5.94 -13.83 -7.08
N SER A 15 5.43 -13.04 -6.12
CA SER A 15 3.98 -12.92 -5.83
C SER A 15 3.17 -12.13 -6.88
N GLY A 16 3.81 -11.56 -7.91
CA GLY A 16 3.13 -10.84 -8.98
C GLY A 16 3.09 -9.31 -8.82
N LYS A 17 3.74 -8.72 -7.81
CA LYS A 17 3.78 -7.27 -7.57
C LYS A 17 4.13 -6.46 -8.82
N THR A 18 5.28 -6.76 -9.41
CA THR A 18 5.77 -6.07 -10.62
C THR A 18 4.82 -6.24 -11.81
N HIS A 19 4.17 -7.42 -11.93
CA HIS A 19 3.16 -7.62 -12.96
C HIS A 19 1.95 -6.70 -12.76
N THR A 20 1.43 -6.62 -11.53
CA THR A 20 0.29 -5.74 -11.19
C THR A 20 0.63 -4.28 -11.47
N ILE A 21 1.77 -3.79 -10.99
CA ILE A 21 2.25 -2.41 -11.24
C ILE A 21 2.32 -2.14 -12.75
N LYS A 22 2.90 -3.06 -13.52
CA LYS A 22 3.02 -2.94 -14.97
C LYS A 22 1.64 -2.88 -15.65
N GLN A 23 0.69 -3.73 -15.27
CA GLN A 23 -0.66 -3.69 -15.86
C GLN A 23 -1.37 -2.37 -15.58
N ILE A 24 -1.25 -1.82 -14.36
CA ILE A 24 -1.84 -0.53 -13.99
C ILE A 24 -1.17 0.60 -14.77
N SER A 25 0.15 0.64 -14.82
CA SER A 25 0.87 1.70 -15.53
C SER A 25 0.63 1.69 -17.04
N LEU A 26 0.28 0.53 -17.64
CA LEU A 26 -0.15 0.45 -19.03
C LEU A 26 -1.49 1.14 -19.32
N LEU A 27 -2.28 1.48 -18.31
CA LEU A 27 -3.52 2.25 -18.46
C LEU A 27 -3.27 3.76 -18.56
N ILE A 28 -2.10 4.22 -18.12
CA ILE A 28 -1.72 5.64 -18.14
C ILE A 28 -1.05 5.97 -19.48
N PRO A 29 -1.24 7.16 -20.06
CA PRO A 29 -0.51 7.59 -21.25
C PRO A 29 1.01 7.43 -21.04
N PRO A 30 1.75 6.83 -22.01
CA PRO A 30 3.17 6.53 -21.83
C PRO A 30 4.03 7.78 -21.52
N GLU A 31 3.64 8.92 -22.06
CA GLU A 31 4.27 10.23 -21.82
C GLU A 31 4.13 10.71 -20.37
N ASP A 32 3.20 10.14 -19.62
CA ASP A 32 2.92 10.49 -18.23
C ASP A 32 3.44 9.44 -17.23
N VAL A 33 4.19 8.43 -17.69
CA VAL A 33 4.79 7.39 -16.86
C VAL A 33 6.31 7.49 -16.87
N ILE A 34 6.92 7.52 -15.68
CA ILE A 34 8.36 7.45 -15.49
C ILE A 34 8.70 6.16 -14.78
N TYR A 35 9.48 5.28 -15.42
CA TYR A 35 9.98 4.04 -14.80
C TYR A 35 11.38 4.24 -14.25
N LEU A 36 11.55 3.95 -12.97
CA LEU A 36 12.83 4.05 -12.26
C LEU A 36 13.20 2.66 -11.70
N THR A 37 14.05 1.95 -12.41
CA THR A 37 14.56 0.63 -11.98
C THR A 37 15.71 0.77 -10.98
N ARG A 38 16.46 1.86 -11.06
CA ARG A 38 17.54 2.17 -10.13
C ARG A 38 17.57 3.68 -9.88
N VAL A 39 17.60 4.04 -8.61
CA VAL A 39 17.63 5.44 -8.18
C VAL A 39 18.83 5.64 -7.25
N THR A 40 19.59 6.69 -7.49
CA THR A 40 20.59 7.20 -6.55
C THR A 40 20.11 8.53 -6.02
N GLU A 41 20.51 8.89 -4.80
CA GLU A 41 20.14 10.17 -4.21
C GLU A 41 20.45 11.34 -5.16
N SER A 42 21.69 11.42 -5.63
CA SER A 42 22.14 12.49 -6.52
C SER A 42 21.38 12.56 -7.83
N SER A 43 20.86 11.44 -8.35
CA SER A 43 20.10 11.44 -9.62
C SER A 43 18.79 12.19 -9.50
N LEU A 44 18.07 12.08 -8.36
CA LEU A 44 16.79 12.76 -8.14
C LEU A 44 16.93 14.30 -8.16
N TYR A 45 18.05 14.83 -7.68
CA TYR A 45 18.34 16.26 -7.71
C TYR A 45 18.78 16.77 -9.10
N ASN A 46 19.03 15.88 -10.06
CA ASN A 46 19.50 16.25 -11.40
C ASN A 46 18.41 16.35 -12.45
N TYR A 47 17.17 16.00 -12.11
CA TYR A 47 16.03 16.20 -13.00
C TYR A 47 15.74 17.70 -13.20
N LYS A 48 15.14 18.02 -14.35
CA LYS A 48 14.69 19.38 -14.64
C LYS A 48 13.48 19.71 -13.79
N ASN A 49 13.35 20.99 -13.44
CA ASN A 49 12.14 21.45 -12.76
C ASN A 49 10.89 21.17 -13.63
N GLY A 50 9.85 20.61 -13.02
CA GLY A 50 8.62 20.23 -13.71
C GLY A 50 8.60 18.83 -14.36
N GLU A 51 9.72 18.12 -14.43
CA GLU A 51 9.79 16.80 -15.08
C GLU A 51 8.94 15.73 -14.38
N PHE A 52 8.73 15.88 -13.06
CA PHE A 52 7.85 15.02 -12.26
C PHE A 52 6.43 15.59 -12.07
N MET A 53 6.09 16.68 -12.76
CA MET A 53 4.77 17.28 -12.58
C MET A 53 3.69 16.43 -13.26
N TYR A 54 2.71 16.00 -12.49
CA TYR A 54 1.54 15.22 -12.92
C TYR A 54 1.90 13.88 -13.59
N LYS A 55 3.01 13.26 -13.16
CA LYS A 55 3.46 11.97 -13.65
C LYS A 55 3.11 10.83 -12.70
N LEU A 56 2.99 9.63 -13.26
CA LEU A 56 3.05 8.38 -12.52
C LEU A 56 4.50 7.91 -12.48
N VAL A 57 5.11 7.90 -11.30
CA VAL A 57 6.46 7.39 -11.10
C VAL A 57 6.40 5.95 -10.59
N VAL A 58 7.02 5.04 -11.31
CA VAL A 58 7.10 3.62 -10.95
C VAL A 58 8.49 3.33 -10.40
N PHE A 59 8.55 2.97 -9.12
CA PHE A 59 9.75 2.43 -8.48
C PHE A 59 9.62 0.91 -8.44
N GLU A 60 10.27 0.20 -9.38
CA GLU A 60 10.09 -1.25 -9.53
C GLU A 60 10.49 -2.04 -8.28
N ASP A 61 11.53 -1.59 -7.58
CA ASP A 61 12.05 -2.23 -6.38
C ASP A 61 12.54 -1.19 -5.36
N MET A 62 11.80 -1.04 -4.28
CA MET A 62 12.19 -0.17 -3.15
C MET A 62 13.29 -0.79 -2.30
N ASP A 63 13.44 -2.12 -2.33
CA ASP A 63 14.40 -2.84 -1.49
C ASP A 63 15.85 -2.61 -1.94
N GLY A 64 16.03 -2.31 -3.23
CA GLY A 64 17.32 -1.99 -3.84
C GLY A 64 17.76 -0.52 -3.65
N LEU A 65 16.90 0.34 -3.11
CA LEU A 65 17.24 1.73 -2.86
C LEU A 65 18.10 1.86 -1.59
N LYS A 66 19.15 2.66 -1.66
CA LYS A 66 19.91 3.06 -0.47
C LYS A 66 19.09 4.01 0.40
N GLU A 67 19.45 4.11 1.67
CA GLU A 67 18.73 4.92 2.65
C GLU A 67 18.63 6.39 2.23
N GLU A 68 19.70 6.96 1.69
CA GLU A 68 19.73 8.34 1.21
C GLU A 68 18.74 8.58 0.06
N ALA A 69 18.61 7.63 -0.87
CA ALA A 69 17.64 7.70 -1.95
C ALA A 69 16.19 7.56 -1.44
N LEU A 70 15.96 6.69 -0.45
CA LEU A 70 14.65 6.57 0.22
C LEU A 70 14.27 7.86 0.96
N MET A 71 15.24 8.53 1.59
CA MET A 71 15.02 9.84 2.21
C MET A 71 14.63 10.89 1.18
N ALA A 72 15.33 10.96 0.04
CA ALA A 72 15.01 11.88 -1.04
C ALA A 72 13.59 11.62 -1.60
N VAL A 73 13.22 10.37 -1.86
CA VAL A 73 11.84 10.00 -2.29
C VAL A 73 10.81 10.44 -1.24
N ARG A 74 11.09 10.25 0.06
CA ARG A 74 10.21 10.71 1.13
C ARG A 74 10.04 12.23 1.13
N GLU A 75 11.12 12.99 0.92
CA GLU A 75 11.05 14.44 0.80
C GLU A 75 10.22 14.90 -0.41
N MET A 76 10.37 14.23 -1.55
CA MET A 76 9.54 14.46 -2.74
C MET A 76 8.04 14.27 -2.42
N ILE A 77 7.70 13.20 -1.70
CA ILE A 77 6.32 12.89 -1.31
C ILE A 77 5.77 13.92 -0.33
N SER A 78 6.57 14.34 0.66
CA SER A 78 6.12 15.18 1.77
C SER A 78 6.09 16.66 1.41
N ASN A 79 7.19 17.14 0.84
CA ASN A 79 7.41 18.57 0.63
C ASN A 79 7.12 19.00 -0.80
N LYS A 80 6.84 18.06 -1.70
CA LYS A 80 6.64 18.30 -3.15
C LYS A 80 7.82 19.08 -3.78
N LYS A 81 8.99 18.98 -3.17
CA LYS A 81 10.18 19.70 -3.55
C LYS A 81 11.42 18.96 -3.03
N LEU A 82 12.43 18.90 -3.86
CA LEU A 82 13.79 18.58 -3.43
C LEU A 82 14.65 19.83 -3.47
N SER A 83 15.44 20.07 -2.45
CA SER A 83 16.44 21.12 -2.44
C SER A 83 17.79 20.58 -2.01
N SER A 84 18.83 20.92 -2.75
CA SER A 84 20.20 20.62 -2.37
C SER A 84 21.07 21.86 -2.49
N SER A 85 22.02 22.01 -1.56
CA SER A 85 23.03 23.03 -1.65
C SER A 85 24.34 22.39 -2.12
N THR A 86 24.89 22.90 -3.20
CA THR A 86 26.19 22.46 -3.73
C THR A 86 27.13 23.65 -3.80
N SER A 87 28.39 23.44 -3.45
CA SER A 87 29.40 24.46 -3.65
C SER A 87 30.05 24.28 -5.03
N ILE A 88 30.00 25.32 -5.82
CA ILE A 88 30.67 25.36 -7.13
C ILE A 88 31.91 26.26 -6.98
N LYS A 89 33.09 25.72 -7.32
CA LYS A 89 34.32 26.52 -7.38
C LYS A 89 34.35 27.26 -8.70
N ASP A 90 34.56 28.57 -8.65
CA ASP A 90 34.83 29.37 -9.81
C ASP A 90 36.22 29.04 -10.40
N LYS A 91 36.55 29.59 -11.57
CA LYS A 91 37.86 29.40 -12.21
C LYS A 91 39.05 29.99 -11.40
N LYS A 92 38.76 30.74 -10.31
CA LYS A 92 39.74 31.32 -9.39
C LYS A 92 39.82 30.55 -8.08
N GLY A 93 39.06 29.47 -7.91
CA GLY A 93 39.08 28.61 -6.71
C GLY A 93 38.16 29.08 -5.57
N ASN A 94 37.40 30.16 -5.75
CA ASN A 94 36.43 30.60 -4.74
C ASN A 94 35.21 29.67 -4.77
N ALA A 95 34.71 29.29 -3.61
CA ALA A 95 33.56 28.42 -3.47
C ALA A 95 32.29 29.27 -3.31
N ASP A 96 31.37 29.17 -4.28
CA ASP A 96 30.04 29.76 -4.18
C ASP A 96 29.02 28.67 -3.91
N GLY A 97 28.10 28.93 -2.96
CA GLY A 97 26.98 28.05 -2.68
C GLY A 97 25.87 28.23 -3.72
N LYS A 98 25.49 27.12 -4.39
CA LYS A 98 24.35 27.13 -5.32
C LYS A 98 23.26 26.23 -4.77
N ILE A 99 22.06 26.78 -4.64
CA ILE A 99 20.87 25.99 -4.30
C ILE A 99 20.27 25.46 -5.59
N LYS A 100 20.03 24.15 -5.63
CA LYS A 100 19.30 23.49 -6.69
C LYS A 100 17.97 23.00 -6.12
N GLU A 101 16.89 23.33 -6.80
CA GLU A 101 15.53 22.97 -6.41
C GLU A 101 14.84 22.24 -7.55
N VAL A 102 14.11 21.18 -7.21
CA VAL A 102 13.27 20.41 -8.14
C VAL A 102 11.88 20.34 -7.53
N GLU A 103 10.93 21.02 -8.14
CA GLU A 103 9.51 20.91 -7.77
C GLU A 103 8.92 19.63 -8.35
N VAL A 104 8.11 18.94 -7.54
CA VAL A 104 7.53 17.65 -7.89
C VAL A 104 6.06 17.58 -7.48
N SER A 105 5.24 16.97 -8.32
CA SER A 105 3.87 16.61 -8.00
C SER A 105 3.51 15.37 -8.79
N PHE A 106 3.63 14.19 -8.17
CA PHE A 106 3.53 12.90 -8.84
C PHE A 106 2.76 11.89 -7.99
N ALA A 107 2.10 10.94 -8.64
CA ALA A 107 1.66 9.71 -8.01
C ALA A 107 2.73 8.64 -8.14
N SER A 108 2.79 7.66 -7.25
CA SER A 108 3.76 6.56 -7.40
C SER A 108 3.17 5.18 -7.16
N LEU A 109 3.72 4.21 -7.91
CA LEU A 109 3.57 2.79 -7.67
C LEU A 109 4.94 2.20 -7.34
N SER A 110 5.01 1.40 -6.31
CA SER A 110 6.26 0.79 -5.85
C SER A 110 6.05 -0.61 -5.33
N ALA A 111 7.11 -1.42 -5.26
CA ALA A 111 7.07 -2.77 -4.74
C ALA A 111 8.17 -3.00 -3.69
N THR A 112 7.87 -3.86 -2.71
CA THR A 112 8.82 -4.33 -1.70
C THR A 112 8.58 -5.79 -1.34
N THR A 113 9.65 -6.48 -0.97
CA THR A 113 9.58 -7.80 -0.34
C THR A 113 9.73 -7.73 1.18
N LYS A 114 10.20 -6.60 1.70
CA LYS A 114 10.42 -6.41 3.14
C LYS A 114 9.09 -6.41 3.89
N GLY A 115 9.02 -7.15 4.98
CA GLY A 115 7.88 -7.17 5.90
C GLY A 115 7.85 -5.90 6.76
N GLU A 116 9.01 -5.48 7.23
CA GLU A 116 9.19 -4.29 8.05
C GLU A 116 9.66 -3.14 7.16
N LEU A 117 8.89 -2.09 7.13
CA LEU A 117 9.22 -0.83 6.47
C LEU A 117 9.29 0.26 7.53
N TYR A 118 10.17 1.22 7.31
CA TYR A 118 10.30 2.36 8.22
C TYR A 118 8.92 3.01 8.42
N GLU A 119 8.41 3.00 9.65
CA GLU A 119 7.05 3.45 10.03
C GLU A 119 6.72 4.85 9.49
N ASP A 120 7.71 5.74 9.48
CA ASP A 120 7.52 7.10 8.98
C ASP A 120 7.30 7.17 7.45
N ASN A 121 7.92 6.27 6.68
CA ASN A 121 7.69 6.15 5.24
C ASN A 121 6.30 5.59 4.95
N MET A 122 5.88 4.58 5.74
CA MET A 122 4.58 3.92 5.61
C MET A 122 3.40 4.84 5.90
N SER A 123 3.60 5.88 6.71
CA SER A 123 2.52 6.79 7.10
C SER A 123 1.98 7.67 5.95
N ARG A 124 2.75 7.81 4.86
CA ARG A 124 2.42 8.65 3.70
C ARG A 124 1.98 7.85 2.47
N ILE A 125 2.02 6.53 2.56
CA ILE A 125 1.84 5.61 1.43
C ILE A 125 0.69 4.66 1.74
N ILE A 126 -0.11 4.34 0.74
CA ILE A 126 -1.10 3.28 0.80
C ILE A 126 -0.38 1.95 0.58
N VAL A 127 -0.44 1.07 1.58
CA VAL A 127 0.17 -0.26 1.47
C VAL A 127 -0.89 -1.26 1.06
N LEU A 128 -0.59 -1.99 0.00
CA LEU A 128 -1.44 -3.06 -0.52
C LEU A 128 -0.67 -4.38 -0.47
N SER A 129 -1.25 -5.37 0.19
CA SER A 129 -0.71 -6.74 0.17
C SER A 129 -1.19 -7.47 -1.07
N VAL A 130 -0.31 -8.25 -1.69
CA VAL A 130 -0.68 -9.12 -2.81
C VAL A 130 -1.29 -10.40 -2.26
N ASP A 131 -2.38 -10.87 -2.88
CA ASP A 131 -3.00 -12.15 -2.55
C ASP A 131 -2.08 -13.31 -3.00
N GLU A 132 -1.47 -13.98 -2.02
CA GLU A 132 -0.57 -15.13 -2.21
C GLU A 132 -1.30 -16.46 -1.91
N SER A 133 -2.62 -16.49 -1.88
CA SER A 133 -3.41 -17.69 -1.60
C SER A 133 -3.24 -18.77 -2.69
N LYS A 134 -3.50 -20.03 -2.30
CA LYS A 134 -3.50 -21.16 -3.25
C LYS A 134 -4.57 -20.98 -4.32
N GLU A 135 -5.69 -20.38 -3.96
CA GLU A 135 -6.81 -20.06 -4.83
C GLU A 135 -6.39 -19.05 -5.91
N GLN A 136 -5.72 -17.98 -5.50
CA GLN A 136 -5.20 -16.98 -6.43
C GLN A 136 -4.12 -17.58 -7.35
N THR A 137 -3.23 -18.40 -6.82
CA THR A 137 -2.23 -19.11 -7.62
C THR A 137 -2.88 -19.99 -8.70
N LYS A 138 -3.95 -20.74 -8.36
CA LYS A 138 -4.72 -21.51 -9.34
C LYS A 138 -5.32 -20.65 -10.43
N ARG A 139 -5.98 -19.53 -10.08
CA ARG A 139 -6.54 -18.58 -11.06
C ARG A 139 -5.49 -18.05 -12.02
N ILE A 140 -4.30 -17.72 -11.50
CA ILE A 140 -3.19 -17.24 -12.34
C ILE A 140 -2.73 -18.34 -13.31
N ILE A 141 -2.62 -19.60 -12.84
CA ILE A 141 -2.21 -20.71 -13.69
C ILE A 141 -3.28 -20.99 -14.75
N GLU A 142 -4.55 -21.02 -14.38
CA GLU A 142 -5.68 -21.17 -15.32
C GLU A 142 -5.69 -20.09 -16.39
N TYR A 143 -5.50 -18.82 -15.99
CA TYR A 143 -5.39 -17.70 -16.93
C TYR A 143 -4.21 -17.89 -17.91
N LYS A 144 -3.03 -18.29 -17.40
CA LYS A 144 -1.87 -18.57 -18.23
C LYS A 144 -2.15 -19.70 -19.22
N ASN A 145 -2.82 -20.76 -18.80
CA ASN A 145 -3.20 -21.86 -19.67
C ASN A 145 -4.11 -21.37 -20.81
N LYS A 146 -5.12 -20.55 -20.50
CA LYS A 146 -5.98 -19.92 -21.52
C LYS A 146 -5.18 -19.06 -22.52
N VAL A 147 -4.16 -18.33 -22.03
CA VAL A 147 -3.26 -17.58 -22.92
C VAL A 147 -2.49 -18.50 -23.86
N TYR A 148 -1.94 -19.63 -23.36
CA TYR A 148 -1.23 -20.61 -24.17
C TYR A 148 -2.15 -21.36 -25.15
N GLN A 149 -3.42 -21.57 -24.79
CA GLN A 149 -4.44 -22.18 -25.64
C GLN A 149 -4.96 -21.24 -26.70
N GLY A 150 -4.59 -19.94 -26.65
CA GLY A 150 -5.08 -18.93 -27.59
C GLY A 150 -6.52 -18.49 -27.33
N GLU A 151 -7.09 -18.80 -26.17
CA GLU A 151 -8.46 -18.43 -25.79
C GLU A 151 -8.60 -16.94 -25.39
N ILE A 152 -7.45 -16.29 -25.10
CA ILE A 152 -7.44 -14.88 -24.68
C ILE A 152 -7.27 -13.97 -25.91
N ASN A 153 -8.25 -13.12 -26.12
CA ASN A 153 -8.21 -12.12 -27.19
C ASN A 153 -7.30 -10.93 -26.80
N LYS A 154 -6.04 -11.00 -27.23
CA LYS A 154 -5.07 -9.95 -26.97
C LYS A 154 -5.40 -8.62 -27.66
N GLN A 155 -6.07 -8.67 -28.80
CA GLN A 155 -6.47 -7.44 -29.53
C GLN A 155 -7.54 -6.68 -28.75
N GLU A 156 -8.53 -7.36 -28.22
CA GLU A 156 -9.58 -6.76 -27.39
C GLU A 156 -8.99 -6.15 -26.11
N GLN A 157 -8.04 -6.83 -25.45
CA GLN A 157 -7.35 -6.29 -24.30
C GLN A 157 -6.59 -5.00 -24.64
N GLU A 158 -5.92 -4.97 -25.79
CA GLU A 158 -5.19 -3.76 -26.22
C GLU A 158 -6.13 -2.62 -26.61
N GLN A 159 -7.23 -2.91 -27.30
CA GLN A 159 -8.27 -1.91 -27.60
C GLN A 159 -8.85 -1.32 -26.32
N THR A 160 -9.14 -2.16 -25.31
CA THR A 160 -9.62 -1.69 -24.00
C THR A 160 -8.62 -0.78 -23.32
N ARG A 161 -7.31 -1.12 -23.36
CA ARG A 161 -6.26 -0.26 -22.81
C ARG A 161 -6.19 1.09 -23.52
N LEU A 162 -6.21 1.08 -24.83
CA LEU A 162 -6.18 2.31 -25.63
C LEU A 162 -7.39 3.19 -25.31
N PHE A 163 -8.57 2.60 -25.23
CA PHE A 163 -9.79 3.33 -24.85
C PHE A 163 -9.64 3.97 -23.46
N LEU A 164 -9.18 3.23 -22.47
CA LEU A 164 -8.98 3.76 -21.10
C LEU A 164 -7.92 4.88 -21.07
N ARG A 165 -6.84 4.76 -21.85
CA ARG A 165 -5.84 5.84 -21.98
C ARG A 165 -6.45 7.11 -22.56
N GLU A 166 -7.27 7.00 -23.60
CA GLU A 166 -7.94 8.17 -24.18
C GLU A 166 -8.93 8.79 -23.18
N CYS A 167 -9.64 7.97 -22.38
CA CYS A 167 -10.47 8.50 -21.29
C CYS A 167 -9.63 9.28 -20.27
N ILE A 168 -8.45 8.78 -19.89
CA ILE A 168 -7.56 9.46 -18.93
C ILE A 168 -7.03 10.79 -19.51
N LYS A 169 -6.71 10.84 -20.81
CA LYS A 169 -6.29 12.09 -21.46
C LYS A 169 -7.35 13.19 -21.46
N LEU A 170 -8.62 12.80 -21.40
CA LEU A 170 -9.72 13.76 -21.34
C LEU A 170 -9.91 14.36 -19.93
N LEU A 171 -9.31 13.76 -18.89
CA LEU A 171 -9.43 14.28 -17.55
C LEU A 171 -8.69 15.63 -17.40
N GLN A 172 -9.37 16.56 -16.78
CA GLN A 172 -8.86 17.89 -16.48
C GLN A 172 -8.56 18.04 -14.99
N VAL A 173 -7.66 18.93 -14.65
CA VAL A 173 -7.32 19.24 -13.28
C VAL A 173 -8.37 20.20 -12.70
N TYR A 174 -9.03 19.78 -11.64
CA TYR A 174 -9.99 20.58 -10.90
C TYR A 174 -9.64 20.59 -9.41
N GLU A 175 -10.01 21.65 -8.73
CA GLU A 175 -10.15 21.63 -7.27
C GLU A 175 -11.45 20.91 -6.91
N VAL A 176 -11.46 20.21 -5.78
CA VAL A 176 -12.61 19.47 -5.29
C VAL A 176 -13.05 20.06 -3.96
N ILE A 177 -14.32 20.37 -3.85
CA ILE A 177 -15.01 20.72 -2.60
C ILE A 177 -15.80 19.52 -2.13
N ASN A 178 -15.58 19.11 -0.89
CA ASN A 178 -16.30 17.99 -0.27
C ASN A 178 -17.21 18.51 0.85
N PRO A 179 -18.52 18.68 0.60
CA PRO A 179 -19.47 19.12 1.61
C PRO A 179 -19.66 18.14 2.78
N TYR A 180 -19.23 16.89 2.61
CA TYR A 180 -19.36 15.80 3.58
C TYR A 180 -18.05 15.52 4.33
N ALA A 181 -17.06 16.40 4.22
CA ALA A 181 -15.73 16.17 4.82
C ALA A 181 -15.78 15.97 6.34
N ASN A 182 -16.70 16.64 7.03
CA ASN A 182 -16.92 16.52 8.47
C ASN A 182 -17.53 15.17 8.89
N LEU A 183 -18.05 14.37 7.95
CA LEU A 183 -18.58 13.02 8.21
C LEU A 183 -17.50 11.94 8.09
N VAL A 184 -16.32 12.30 7.61
CA VAL A 184 -15.17 11.39 7.50
C VAL A 184 -14.40 11.39 8.82
N GLU A 185 -14.91 10.65 9.79
CA GLU A 185 -14.30 10.50 11.11
C GLU A 185 -13.51 9.19 11.15
N LEU A 186 -12.18 9.27 11.30
CA LEU A 186 -11.35 8.08 11.47
C LEU A 186 -11.47 7.52 12.89
N PRO A 187 -11.33 6.19 13.08
CA PRO A 187 -11.26 5.60 14.41
C PRO A 187 -10.13 6.16 15.25
N ASP A 188 -10.34 6.30 16.58
CA ASP A 188 -9.39 6.94 17.50
C ASP A 188 -8.05 6.21 17.60
N ASN A 189 -8.03 4.91 17.33
CA ASN A 189 -6.83 4.06 17.39
C ASN A 189 -6.03 3.99 16.09
N VAL A 190 -6.36 4.83 15.09
CA VAL A 190 -5.59 4.89 13.85
C VAL A 190 -4.23 5.55 14.09
N HIS A 191 -3.16 4.89 13.70
CA HIS A 191 -1.82 5.46 13.73
C HIS A 191 -1.69 6.68 12.80
N LYS A 192 -1.17 7.81 13.34
CA LYS A 192 -0.99 9.08 12.60
C LYS A 192 -2.28 9.54 11.88
N PRO A 193 -3.36 9.79 12.62
CA PRO A 193 -4.70 10.00 12.07
C PRO A 193 -4.77 11.15 11.08
N THR A 194 -4.04 12.25 11.29
CA THR A 194 -4.00 13.39 10.36
C THR A 194 -3.51 13.00 8.97
N ARG A 195 -2.43 12.21 8.88
CA ARG A 195 -1.91 11.72 7.60
C ARG A 195 -2.87 10.73 6.94
N MET A 196 -3.47 9.85 7.74
CA MET A 196 -4.46 8.91 7.21
C MET A 196 -5.69 9.62 6.67
N HIS A 197 -6.16 10.66 7.37
CA HIS A 197 -7.24 11.52 6.90
C HIS A 197 -6.89 12.18 5.55
N ASP A 198 -5.69 12.71 5.40
CA ASP A 198 -5.24 13.31 4.14
C ASP A 198 -5.25 12.30 2.99
N ILE A 199 -4.81 11.06 3.24
CA ILE A 199 -4.84 9.98 2.24
C ILE A 199 -6.27 9.63 1.85
N VAL A 200 -7.17 9.46 2.83
CA VAL A 200 -8.58 9.14 2.58
C VAL A 200 -9.25 10.26 1.78
N MET A 201 -9.06 11.51 2.17
CA MET A 201 -9.56 12.67 1.42
C MET A 201 -8.95 12.75 0.02
N GLY A 202 -7.67 12.38 -0.13
CA GLY A 202 -7.01 12.26 -1.42
C GLY A 202 -7.69 11.23 -2.33
N VAL A 203 -8.03 10.05 -1.81
CA VAL A 203 -8.75 9.01 -2.56
C VAL A 203 -10.16 9.47 -2.95
N ILE A 204 -10.90 10.09 -2.03
CA ILE A 204 -12.22 10.67 -2.32
C ILE A 204 -12.11 11.68 -3.46
N ASN A 205 -11.16 12.60 -3.39
CA ASN A 205 -10.95 13.61 -4.42
C ASN A 205 -10.61 12.99 -5.78
N GLN A 206 -9.83 11.89 -5.83
CA GLN A 206 -9.57 11.18 -7.09
C GLN A 206 -10.83 10.52 -7.66
N ILE A 207 -11.72 9.99 -6.82
CA ILE A 207 -13.01 9.46 -7.28
C ILE A 207 -13.86 10.57 -7.90
N VAL A 208 -13.93 11.75 -7.28
CA VAL A 208 -14.64 12.93 -7.82
C VAL A 208 -14.04 13.35 -9.15
N LEU A 209 -12.71 13.39 -9.26
CA LEU A 209 -12.01 13.74 -10.51
C LEU A 209 -12.25 12.72 -11.62
N LEU A 210 -12.29 11.42 -11.33
CA LEU A 210 -12.66 10.40 -12.31
C LEU A 210 -14.09 10.57 -12.81
N ASN A 211 -15.00 11.06 -11.96
CA ASN A 211 -16.40 11.31 -12.27
C ASN A 211 -16.68 12.78 -12.66
N GLN A 212 -15.67 13.55 -13.03
CA GLN A 212 -15.77 15.02 -13.23
C GLN A 212 -16.85 15.48 -14.20
N TYR A 213 -17.22 14.64 -15.17
CA TYR A 213 -18.25 14.95 -16.16
C TYR A 213 -19.67 14.71 -15.62
N GLN A 214 -19.82 14.01 -14.50
CA GLN A 214 -21.08 13.74 -13.79
C GLN A 214 -21.22 14.54 -12.49
N ARG A 215 -20.25 15.41 -12.17
CA ARG A 215 -20.27 16.20 -10.93
C ARG A 215 -20.62 17.64 -11.21
N ASN A 216 -21.38 18.20 -10.28
CA ASN A 216 -21.71 19.62 -10.30
C ASN A 216 -20.46 20.47 -9.98
N LYS A 217 -20.49 21.72 -10.45
CA LYS A 217 -19.41 22.68 -10.21
C LYS A 217 -19.93 23.88 -9.43
N THR A 218 -19.04 24.43 -8.59
CA THR A 218 -19.28 25.73 -7.96
C THR A 218 -19.22 26.85 -9.01
N PRO A 219 -19.69 28.07 -8.69
CA PRO A 219 -19.51 29.23 -9.57
C PRO A 219 -18.05 29.54 -9.90
N GLN A 220 -17.11 29.10 -9.05
CA GLN A 220 -15.66 29.25 -9.26
C GLN A 220 -15.05 28.09 -10.10
N GLY A 221 -15.87 27.14 -10.55
CA GLY A 221 -15.45 26.02 -11.40
C GLY A 221 -14.87 24.81 -10.64
N GLN A 222 -14.96 24.76 -9.32
CA GLN A 222 -14.53 23.63 -8.50
C GLN A 222 -15.56 22.50 -8.57
N LEU A 223 -15.13 21.24 -8.60
CA LEU A 223 -16.03 20.07 -8.55
C LEU A 223 -16.58 19.89 -7.13
N ILE A 224 -17.84 19.51 -7.04
CA ILE A 224 -18.52 19.22 -5.77
C ILE A 224 -18.64 17.71 -5.63
N ALA A 225 -18.07 17.17 -4.53
CA ALA A 225 -18.18 15.75 -4.21
C ALA A 225 -19.62 15.38 -3.87
N GLU A 226 -20.04 14.21 -4.29
CA GLU A 226 -21.30 13.61 -3.88
C GLU A 226 -21.09 12.64 -2.71
N LYS A 227 -22.15 12.33 -2.00
CA LYS A 227 -22.14 11.40 -0.86
C LYS A 227 -21.59 10.03 -1.25
N GLU A 228 -21.94 9.58 -2.45
CA GLU A 228 -21.47 8.32 -3.02
C GLU A 228 -19.95 8.28 -3.22
N ASP A 229 -19.31 9.39 -3.58
CA ASP A 229 -17.85 9.48 -3.72
C ASP A 229 -17.16 9.23 -2.38
N VAL A 230 -17.74 9.77 -1.30
CA VAL A 230 -17.22 9.60 0.06
C VAL A 230 -17.38 8.14 0.50
N ILE A 231 -18.54 7.53 0.27
CA ILE A 231 -18.81 6.13 0.58
C ILE A 231 -17.83 5.23 -0.17
N ASN A 232 -17.67 5.44 -1.48
CA ASN A 232 -16.76 4.67 -2.32
C ASN A 232 -15.30 4.84 -1.88
N GLY A 233 -14.89 6.06 -1.51
CA GLY A 233 -13.55 6.33 -0.98
C GLY A 233 -13.28 5.58 0.33
N LEU A 234 -14.22 5.59 1.26
CA LEU A 234 -14.10 4.85 2.52
C LEU A 234 -14.09 3.33 2.30
N LEU A 235 -14.91 2.82 1.38
CA LEU A 235 -14.92 1.40 1.03
C LEU A 235 -13.58 0.96 0.42
N LEU A 236 -13.01 1.76 -0.49
CA LEU A 236 -11.69 1.49 -1.09
C LEU A 236 -10.57 1.54 -0.04
N MET A 237 -10.68 2.43 0.93
CA MET A 237 -9.65 2.61 1.96
C MET A 237 -9.85 1.70 3.19
N LYS A 238 -10.94 0.93 3.23
CA LYS A 238 -11.31 0.07 4.38
C LYS A 238 -10.14 -0.72 4.92
N ASP A 239 -9.52 -1.55 4.08
CA ASP A 239 -8.44 -2.45 4.51
C ASP A 239 -7.18 -1.66 4.92
N SER A 240 -6.89 -0.55 4.25
CA SER A 240 -5.77 0.31 4.59
C SER A 240 -5.98 1.04 5.93
N ILE A 241 -7.21 1.46 6.24
CA ILE A 241 -7.56 2.05 7.54
C ILE A 241 -7.40 1.00 8.64
N ILE A 242 -7.97 -0.20 8.44
CA ILE A 242 -7.87 -1.32 9.38
C ILE A 242 -6.39 -1.67 9.65
N LEU A 243 -5.58 -1.75 8.61
CA LEU A 243 -4.15 -2.03 8.74
C LEU A 243 -3.41 -0.98 9.59
N LYS A 244 -3.84 0.28 9.54
CA LYS A 244 -3.27 1.38 10.34
C LYS A 244 -3.80 1.46 11.78
N MET A 245 -4.82 0.70 12.11
CA MET A 245 -5.33 0.53 13.48
C MET A 245 -4.63 -0.62 14.21
N ASP A 246 -3.93 -1.47 13.49
CA ASP A 246 -3.33 -2.69 14.00
C ASP A 246 -1.93 -2.45 14.54
N GLU A 247 -1.65 -2.98 15.72
CA GLU A 247 -0.30 -3.03 16.29
C GLU A 247 0.59 -4.06 15.58
N LEU A 248 -0.04 -5.06 14.93
CA LEU A 248 0.68 -6.04 14.13
C LEU A 248 0.77 -5.59 12.67
N GLU A 249 1.96 -5.64 12.12
CA GLU A 249 2.15 -5.37 10.70
C GLU A 249 1.43 -6.37 9.79
N GLY A 250 0.97 -5.92 8.62
CA GLY A 250 0.04 -6.63 7.74
C GLY A 250 0.30 -8.12 7.52
N LYS A 251 1.54 -8.54 7.23
CA LYS A 251 1.88 -9.96 7.06
C LYS A 251 1.82 -10.76 8.36
N ILE A 252 2.23 -10.16 9.45
CA ILE A 252 2.21 -10.78 10.79
C ILE A 252 0.77 -10.94 11.23
N ARG A 253 -0.09 -9.93 10.97
CA ARG A 253 -1.51 -10.02 11.24
C ARG A 253 -2.16 -11.14 10.44
N LEU A 254 -1.92 -11.23 9.15
CA LEU A 254 -2.45 -12.31 8.30
C LEU A 254 -1.99 -13.69 8.80
N PHE A 255 -0.73 -13.81 9.16
CA PHE A 255 -0.19 -15.03 9.75
C PHE A 255 -0.88 -15.35 11.09
N TYR A 256 -1.08 -14.34 11.95
CA TYR A 256 -1.74 -14.50 13.23
C TYR A 256 -3.21 -14.93 13.09
N GLU A 257 -3.97 -14.34 12.18
CA GLU A 257 -5.35 -14.73 11.89
C GLU A 257 -5.44 -16.18 11.39
N ALA A 258 -4.57 -16.57 10.48
CA ALA A 258 -4.49 -17.94 9.99
C ALA A 258 -4.06 -18.91 11.10
N LEU A 259 -3.19 -18.48 12.03
CA LEU A 259 -2.77 -19.25 13.19
C LEU A 259 -3.92 -19.44 14.20
N LYS A 260 -4.74 -18.41 14.45
CA LYS A 260 -5.95 -18.53 15.28
C LYS A 260 -6.88 -19.58 14.71
N LYS A 261 -7.16 -19.52 13.41
CA LYS A 261 -8.00 -20.51 12.72
C LYS A 261 -7.43 -21.93 12.82
N PHE A 262 -6.13 -22.10 12.62
CA PHE A 262 -5.46 -23.40 12.79
C PHE A 262 -5.64 -23.96 14.20
N VAL A 263 -5.46 -23.12 15.24
CA VAL A 263 -5.61 -23.55 16.65
C VAL A 263 -7.07 -23.88 16.96
N GLU A 264 -8.04 -23.15 16.44
CA GLU A 264 -9.47 -23.44 16.59
C GLU A 264 -9.84 -24.78 15.94
N ASP A 265 -9.35 -25.05 14.74
CA ASP A 265 -9.58 -26.33 14.05
C ASP A 265 -8.93 -27.51 14.79
N LYS A 266 -7.72 -27.29 15.34
CA LYS A 266 -7.04 -28.29 16.18
C LYS A 266 -7.79 -28.53 17.49
N ALA A 267 -8.37 -27.49 18.09
CA ALA A 267 -9.18 -27.57 19.30
C ALA A 267 -10.45 -28.40 19.08
N LYS A 268 -11.17 -28.11 17.98
CA LYS A 268 -12.36 -28.87 17.57
C LYS A 268 -12.07 -30.36 17.37
N LYS A 269 -10.95 -30.69 16.69
CA LYS A 269 -10.53 -32.08 16.46
C LYS A 269 -10.15 -32.83 17.75
N ALA A 270 -9.62 -32.11 18.74
CA ALA A 270 -9.14 -32.65 20.00
C ALA A 270 -10.20 -32.61 21.11
N ASP A 271 -11.38 -32.07 20.83
CA ASP A 271 -12.45 -31.80 21.82
C ASP A 271 -11.94 -31.07 23.08
N LYS A 272 -11.16 -30.00 22.83
CA LYS A 272 -10.52 -29.16 23.85
C LYS A 272 -10.87 -27.71 23.66
N LYS A 273 -10.73 -26.91 24.72
CA LYS A 273 -10.81 -25.46 24.61
C LYS A 273 -9.61 -24.91 23.81
N ARG A 274 -9.84 -23.93 22.96
CA ARG A 274 -8.78 -23.32 22.11
C ARG A 274 -7.65 -22.74 22.94
N GLU A 275 -7.93 -22.25 24.13
CA GLU A 275 -6.96 -21.69 25.08
C GLU A 275 -6.00 -22.76 25.64
N GLU A 276 -6.32 -24.05 25.53
CA GLU A 276 -5.48 -25.15 26.02
C GLU A 276 -4.55 -25.72 24.96
N ILE A 277 -4.78 -25.36 23.69
CA ILE A 277 -4.04 -25.90 22.56
C ILE A 277 -2.64 -25.32 22.52
N LYS A 278 -1.67 -26.23 22.49
CA LYS A 278 -0.27 -25.92 22.20
C LYS A 278 0.08 -26.41 20.81
N PHE A 279 0.97 -25.68 20.16
CA PHE A 279 1.50 -26.06 18.85
C PHE A 279 2.98 -25.76 18.76
N THR A 280 3.65 -26.43 17.85
CA THR A 280 5.04 -26.21 17.52
C THR A 280 5.16 -25.63 16.11
N ARG A 281 6.33 -25.14 15.75
CA ARG A 281 6.60 -24.69 14.37
C ARG A 281 6.37 -25.82 13.34
N PHE A 282 6.55 -27.08 13.74
CA PHE A 282 6.36 -28.23 12.86
C PHE A 282 4.87 -28.45 12.56
N ASP A 283 4.00 -28.26 13.56
CA ASP A 283 2.55 -28.40 13.39
C ASP A 283 1.98 -27.41 12.35
N ILE A 284 2.58 -26.23 12.25
CA ILE A 284 2.11 -25.15 11.37
C ILE A 284 2.83 -25.10 10.02
N LYS A 285 3.98 -25.78 9.89
CA LYS A 285 4.79 -25.76 8.66
C LYS A 285 4.01 -26.15 7.40
N ASP A 286 3.17 -27.17 7.52
CA ASP A 286 2.41 -27.69 6.38
C ASP A 286 1.12 -26.89 6.09
N CYS A 287 0.75 -26.01 7.03
CA CYS A 287 -0.43 -25.15 6.90
C CYS A 287 -0.15 -23.84 6.18
N PHE A 288 1.13 -23.42 6.15
CA PHE A 288 1.55 -22.16 5.59
C PHE A 288 2.59 -22.37 4.49
N LEU A 289 2.41 -21.67 3.36
CA LEU A 289 3.40 -21.63 2.27
C LEU A 289 4.56 -20.68 2.59
N LEU A 290 5.11 -20.80 3.81
CA LEU A 290 6.20 -19.96 4.30
C LEU A 290 7.47 -20.76 4.53
N SER A 291 8.61 -20.14 4.32
CA SER A 291 9.90 -20.73 4.65
C SER A 291 10.06 -20.89 6.19
N LYS A 292 10.90 -21.84 6.60
CA LYS A 292 11.24 -22.06 8.00
C LYS A 292 11.73 -20.78 8.70
N THR A 293 12.51 -19.97 7.99
CA THR A 293 13.05 -18.70 8.51
C THR A 293 11.93 -17.69 8.74
N GLN A 294 10.99 -17.55 7.81
CA GLN A 294 9.83 -16.66 7.94
C GLN A 294 8.92 -17.07 9.08
N ILE A 295 8.60 -18.36 9.20
CA ILE A 295 7.78 -18.87 10.32
C ILE A 295 8.45 -18.54 11.65
N ASN A 296 9.75 -18.78 11.79
CA ASN A 296 10.48 -18.48 13.02
C ASN A 296 10.46 -16.97 13.34
N ALA A 297 10.67 -16.11 12.33
CA ALA A 297 10.63 -14.66 12.50
C ALA A 297 9.25 -14.19 12.97
N TYR A 298 8.17 -14.67 12.36
CA TYR A 298 6.80 -14.29 12.75
C TYR A 298 6.43 -14.81 14.15
N LEU A 299 6.80 -16.04 14.50
CA LEU A 299 6.59 -16.57 15.85
C LEU A 299 7.37 -15.78 16.90
N GLN A 300 8.57 -15.32 16.57
CA GLN A 300 9.37 -14.48 17.46
C GLN A 300 8.72 -13.10 17.64
N GLN A 301 8.31 -12.44 16.57
CA GLN A 301 7.65 -11.13 16.62
C GLN A 301 6.34 -11.20 17.41
N LEU A 302 5.48 -12.19 17.13
CA LEU A 302 4.24 -12.41 17.90
C LEU A 302 4.51 -12.71 19.38
N SER A 303 5.61 -13.39 19.70
CA SER A 303 5.99 -13.65 21.09
C SER A 303 6.53 -12.41 21.78
N SER A 304 7.29 -11.57 21.08
CA SER A 304 7.80 -10.28 21.60
C SER A 304 6.68 -9.26 21.80
N ALA A 305 5.63 -9.31 20.97
CA ALA A 305 4.43 -8.49 21.09
C ALA A 305 3.37 -9.12 22.03
N GLU A 306 3.72 -10.16 22.78
CA GLU A 306 2.85 -10.85 23.77
C GLU A 306 1.59 -11.54 23.22
N TYR A 307 1.45 -11.66 21.89
CA TYR A 307 0.36 -12.40 21.26
C TYR A 307 0.50 -13.92 21.41
N LEU A 308 1.73 -14.41 21.57
CA LEU A 308 2.02 -15.83 21.82
C LEU A 308 2.85 -16.02 23.10
N LEU A 309 2.45 -17.01 23.89
CA LEU A 309 3.28 -17.54 24.97
C LEU A 309 4.23 -18.59 24.39
N LYS A 310 5.52 -18.34 24.52
CA LYS A 310 6.58 -19.28 24.16
C LYS A 310 6.94 -20.15 25.37
N ILE A 311 6.82 -21.46 25.25
CA ILE A 311 7.00 -22.44 26.33
C ILE A 311 8.09 -23.42 25.91
N GLY A 312 9.05 -23.67 26.80
CA GLY A 312 10.16 -24.62 26.58
C GLY A 312 11.54 -23.98 26.58
N HIS A 313 12.55 -24.75 26.23
CA HIS A 313 13.95 -24.33 26.21
C HIS A 313 14.62 -24.75 24.90
N SER A 314 15.72 -24.08 24.55
CA SER A 314 16.46 -24.28 23.31
C SER A 314 16.81 -25.76 23.04
N ASN A 315 17.15 -26.52 24.10
CA ASN A 315 17.59 -27.92 23.99
C ASN A 315 16.44 -28.92 23.81
N LYS A 316 15.20 -28.56 24.20
CA LYS A 316 14.00 -29.43 24.11
C LYS A 316 12.99 -28.96 23.06
N GLY A 317 13.28 -27.85 22.38
CA GLY A 317 12.36 -27.21 21.45
C GLY A 317 11.35 -26.30 22.14
N TYR A 318 10.68 -25.50 21.34
CA TYR A 318 9.67 -24.55 21.78
C TYR A 318 8.28 -24.98 21.31
N SER A 319 7.31 -24.87 22.19
CA SER A 319 5.88 -24.88 21.88
C SER A 319 5.31 -23.49 22.12
N TYR A 320 4.24 -23.19 21.43
CA TYR A 320 3.56 -21.91 21.47
C TYR A 320 2.12 -22.08 21.84
N LYS A 321 1.55 -21.08 22.48
CA LYS A 321 0.14 -21.00 22.82
C LYS A 321 -0.33 -19.59 22.52
N ILE A 322 -1.51 -19.41 21.97
CA ILE A 322 -2.09 -18.08 21.78
C ILE A 322 -2.37 -17.49 23.17
N ALA A 323 -1.78 -16.34 23.44
CA ALA A 323 -1.93 -15.63 24.71
C ALA A 323 -3.10 -14.66 24.64
N HIS A 324 -3.23 -13.94 23.52
CA HIS A 324 -4.20 -12.88 23.35
C HIS A 324 -5.13 -13.20 22.16
N TRP A 325 -6.36 -13.58 22.43
CA TRP A 325 -7.41 -13.82 21.43
C TRP A 325 -8.13 -12.51 21.15
N ASP A 326 -7.54 -11.66 20.31
CA ASP A 326 -8.18 -10.41 19.94
C ASP A 326 -9.32 -10.61 18.92
N ASN A 327 -10.27 -9.69 18.96
CA ASN A 327 -11.35 -9.57 17.98
C ASN A 327 -11.09 -8.38 17.05
N PHE A 328 -9.83 -8.07 16.81
CA PHE A 328 -9.39 -6.89 16.11
C PHE A 328 -10.14 -6.67 14.78
N LYS A 329 -10.23 -7.70 13.94
CA LYS A 329 -10.90 -7.61 12.64
C LYS A 329 -12.37 -7.23 12.79
N THR A 330 -13.10 -7.87 13.69
CA THR A 330 -14.52 -7.62 13.92
C THR A 330 -14.75 -6.20 14.44
N LEU A 331 -13.96 -5.76 15.43
CA LEU A 331 -14.07 -4.42 16.01
C LEU A 331 -13.77 -3.33 14.99
N SER A 332 -12.76 -3.53 14.17
CA SER A 332 -12.39 -2.60 13.11
C SER A 332 -13.47 -2.50 12.02
N GLU A 333 -14.06 -3.63 11.64
CA GLU A 333 -15.17 -3.68 10.69
C GLU A 333 -16.42 -2.97 11.24
N GLU A 334 -16.75 -3.18 12.51
CA GLU A 334 -17.87 -2.50 13.17
C GLU A 334 -17.68 -0.98 13.25
N GLN A 335 -16.48 -0.50 13.58
CA GLN A 335 -16.17 0.92 13.60
C GLN A 335 -16.31 1.56 12.22
N LEU A 336 -15.81 0.88 11.20
CA LEU A 336 -15.93 1.35 9.83
C LEU A 336 -17.38 1.34 9.34
N GLN A 337 -18.16 0.32 9.71
CA GLN A 337 -19.58 0.27 9.40
C GLN A 337 -20.34 1.45 10.02
N LYS A 338 -20.04 1.82 11.26
CA LYS A 338 -20.62 3.00 11.90
C LYS A 338 -20.31 4.30 11.14
N MET A 339 -19.10 4.43 10.57
CA MET A 339 -18.77 5.57 9.70
C MET A 339 -19.63 5.61 8.45
N LEU A 340 -19.77 4.46 7.77
CA LEU A 340 -20.59 4.33 6.57
C LEU A 340 -22.08 4.61 6.86
N ASP A 341 -22.58 4.20 8.01
CA ASP A 341 -23.98 4.40 8.39
C ASP A 341 -24.31 5.88 8.67
N LYS A 342 -23.35 6.69 9.14
CA LYS A 342 -23.48 8.15 9.23
C LYS A 342 -23.65 8.82 7.86
N LEU A 343 -23.19 8.18 6.82
CA LEU A 343 -23.25 8.65 5.43
C LEU A 343 -24.51 8.18 4.68
N LYS A 344 -25.27 7.25 5.21
CA LYS A 344 -26.59 6.84 4.66
C LYS A 344 -27.68 7.81 5.10
#